data_b8d3b23c186e036edf9b1ca5113c52b8
#
_entry.id   b8d3b23c186e036edf9b1ca5113c52b8
#
_cell.length_a   1.000
_cell.length_b   1.000
_cell.length_c   1.000
_cell.angle_alpha   90.00
_cell.angle_beta   90.00
_cell.angle_gamma   90.00
#
_symmetry.space_group_name_H-M   'P 1'
#
loop_
_entity.id
_entity.type
_entity.pdbx_description
1 polymer ?
#
loop_
_entity_poly.entity_id
_entity_poly.type
_entity_poly.pdbx_seq_one_letter_code
_entity_poly.pdbx_strand_id
1 'polypeptide(L)'
;MVILGVALLCQALPAGGQGPTPATSRPVILEFARKLCPICKKMEQVLKEVQAQYPGQLEVKLVYIDEEEYLFRRYKISIVPTQVFVDAAGKEVFRHENLIPREKLVEKLRELKFIQGP
;
A
#
# COMPACT_ATOMS: atom_id res chain seq x y z
N MET A 1 -11.92 -31.65 -59.06
CA MET A 1 -12.75 -31.49 -57.87
C MET A 1 -11.83 -31.04 -56.73
N VAL A 2 -11.80 -29.75 -56.47
CA VAL A 2 -10.88 -29.15 -55.48
C VAL A 2 -11.68 -28.94 -54.21
N ILE A 3 -11.30 -29.65 -53.17
CA ILE A 3 -11.90 -29.46 -51.85
C ILE A 3 -11.08 -28.33 -51.16
N LEU A 4 -11.67 -27.16 -51.09
CA LEU A 4 -11.10 -26.09 -50.25
C LEU A 4 -11.38 -26.45 -48.78
N GLY A 5 -10.33 -26.85 -48.09
CA GLY A 5 -10.34 -26.94 -46.64
C GLY A 5 -10.31 -25.54 -46.03
N VAL A 6 -11.42 -25.14 -45.47
CA VAL A 6 -11.48 -23.93 -44.66
C VAL A 6 -10.78 -24.24 -43.34
N ALA A 7 -9.57 -23.79 -43.22
CA ALA A 7 -8.86 -23.80 -41.93
C ALA A 7 -9.53 -22.77 -41.03
N LEU A 8 -10.31 -23.25 -40.08
CA LEU A 8 -10.88 -22.44 -39.04
C LEU A 8 -9.74 -22.03 -38.07
N LEU A 9 -9.21 -20.85 -38.29
CA LEU A 9 -8.26 -20.29 -37.33
C LEU A 9 -9.05 -19.99 -36.07
N CYS A 10 -8.91 -20.86 -35.11
CA CYS A 10 -9.38 -20.62 -33.76
C CYS A 10 -8.42 -19.60 -33.12
N GLN A 11 -8.74 -18.32 -33.24
CA GLN A 11 -8.00 -17.31 -32.53
C GLN A 11 -8.41 -17.36 -31.07
N ALA A 12 -7.55 -17.96 -30.28
CA ALA A 12 -7.69 -17.88 -28.84
C ALA A 12 -7.51 -16.41 -28.40
N LEU A 13 -8.62 -15.80 -28.05
CA LEU A 13 -8.56 -14.49 -27.38
C LEU A 13 -7.80 -14.65 -26.08
N PRO A 14 -6.81 -13.78 -25.80
CA PRO A 14 -6.20 -13.80 -24.48
C PRO A 14 -7.31 -13.58 -23.46
N ALA A 15 -7.36 -14.44 -22.46
CA ALA A 15 -8.30 -14.30 -21.37
C ALA A 15 -7.95 -13.01 -20.61
N GLY A 16 -8.59 -11.92 -21.02
CA GLY A 16 -8.47 -10.63 -20.37
C GLY A 16 -9.31 -10.54 -19.11
N GLY A 17 -9.23 -11.56 -18.26
CA GLY A 17 -9.85 -11.54 -16.94
C GLY A 17 -9.03 -10.72 -15.99
N GLN A 18 -8.84 -9.45 -16.31
CA GLN A 18 -8.16 -8.55 -15.40
C GLN A 18 -9.21 -7.81 -14.63
N GLY A 19 -9.41 -8.23 -13.37
CA GLY A 19 -9.98 -7.34 -12.41
C GLY A 19 -9.16 -6.05 -12.37
N PRO A 20 -9.69 -4.93 -11.80
CA PRO A 20 -8.94 -3.70 -11.70
C PRO A 20 -7.62 -4.01 -11.01
N THR A 21 -6.56 -4.09 -11.79
CA THR A 21 -5.21 -4.07 -11.26
C THR A 21 -5.09 -2.76 -10.48
N PRO A 22 -4.71 -2.81 -9.20
CA PRO A 22 -4.37 -1.57 -8.52
C PRO A 22 -3.38 -0.84 -9.43
N ALA A 23 -3.66 0.42 -9.73
CA ALA A 23 -2.91 1.24 -10.67
C ALA A 23 -1.43 1.35 -10.30
N THR A 24 -1.01 0.82 -9.16
CA THR A 24 0.35 0.84 -8.68
C THR A 24 0.61 -0.39 -7.84
N SER A 25 1.58 -1.20 -8.26
CA SER A 25 2.13 -2.28 -7.45
C SER A 25 3.18 -1.72 -6.49
N ARG A 26 2.85 -0.62 -5.81
CA ARG A 26 3.72 0.00 -4.81
C ARG A 26 3.38 -0.50 -3.42
N PRO A 27 4.39 -0.60 -2.53
CA PRO A 27 4.10 -0.82 -1.13
C PRO A 27 3.34 0.37 -0.54
N VAL A 28 2.55 0.11 0.48
CA VAL A 28 1.68 1.09 1.14
C VAL A 28 1.94 1.09 2.64
N ILE A 29 1.99 2.28 3.23
CA ILE A 29 1.89 2.42 4.68
C ILE A 29 0.48 2.87 5.01
N LEU A 30 -0.26 2.06 5.77
CA LEU A 30 -1.55 2.45 6.30
C LEU A 30 -1.32 3.11 7.65
N GLU A 31 -1.64 4.39 7.76
CA GLU A 31 -1.55 5.13 9.03
C GLU A 31 -2.92 5.17 9.69
N PHE A 32 -3.08 4.40 10.74
CA PHE A 32 -4.32 4.36 11.52
C PHE A 32 -4.29 5.45 12.57
N ALA A 33 -5.26 6.37 12.51
CA ALA A 33 -5.25 7.60 13.29
C ALA A 33 -6.64 8.04 13.74
N ARG A 34 -6.68 9.08 14.55
CA ARG A 34 -7.87 9.87 14.89
C ARG A 34 -7.65 11.32 14.50
N LYS A 35 -8.74 12.01 14.15
CA LYS A 35 -8.65 13.41 13.70
C LYS A 35 -8.13 14.36 14.78
N LEU A 36 -8.59 14.22 16.02
CA LEU A 36 -8.19 15.07 17.13
C LEU A 36 -7.12 14.37 17.99
N CYS A 37 -5.98 14.06 17.36
CA CYS A 37 -4.89 13.35 18.01
C CYS A 37 -3.57 14.04 17.67
N PRO A 38 -2.97 14.81 18.62
CA PRO A 38 -1.73 15.55 18.34
C PRO A 38 -0.56 14.67 17.91
N ILE A 39 -0.38 13.50 18.53
CA ILE A 39 0.69 12.58 18.17
C ILE A 39 0.44 11.95 16.78
N CYS A 40 -0.82 11.74 16.41
CA CYS A 40 -1.17 11.27 15.06
C CYS A 40 -0.79 12.31 14.02
N LYS A 41 -1.01 13.60 14.31
CA LYS A 41 -0.63 14.70 13.42
C LYS A 41 0.86 14.76 13.17
N LYS A 42 1.66 14.55 14.21
CA LYS A 42 3.11 14.46 14.07
C LYS A 42 3.53 13.31 13.18
N MET A 43 2.91 12.15 13.37
CA MET A 43 3.21 10.97 12.56
C MET A 43 2.80 11.18 11.10
N GLU A 44 1.63 11.75 10.85
CA GLU A 44 1.19 12.09 9.50
C GLU A 44 2.19 12.98 8.78
N GLN A 45 2.73 13.98 9.46
CA GLN A 45 3.73 14.88 8.89
C GLN A 45 5.00 14.13 8.52
N VAL A 46 5.51 13.27 9.39
CA VAL A 46 6.69 12.43 9.10
C VAL A 46 6.45 11.57 7.87
N LEU A 47 5.28 10.93 7.78
CA LEU A 47 4.93 10.08 6.64
C LEU A 47 4.84 10.86 5.33
N LYS A 48 4.25 12.05 5.36
CA LYS A 48 4.15 12.93 4.18
C LYS A 48 5.53 13.38 3.70
N GLU A 49 6.41 13.73 4.62
CA GLU A 49 7.78 14.13 4.29
C GLU A 49 8.56 12.98 3.64
N VAL A 50 8.45 11.78 4.20
CA VAL A 50 9.12 10.60 3.67
C VAL A 50 8.54 10.24 2.29
N GLN A 51 7.23 10.27 2.11
CA GLN A 51 6.61 10.02 0.82
C GLN A 51 7.10 11.03 -0.24
N ALA A 52 7.20 12.29 0.13
CA ALA A 52 7.69 13.33 -0.77
C ALA A 52 9.16 13.15 -1.14
N GLN A 53 9.97 12.65 -0.21
CA GLN A 53 11.39 12.38 -0.44
C GLN A 53 11.63 11.19 -1.38
N TYR A 54 10.71 10.23 -1.40
CA TYR A 54 10.81 9.02 -2.23
C TYR A 54 9.62 8.92 -3.19
N PRO A 55 9.51 9.88 -4.13
CA PRO A 55 8.34 9.92 -5.02
C PRO A 55 8.23 8.67 -5.88
N GLY A 56 7.02 8.14 -5.99
CA GLY A 56 6.74 6.97 -6.82
C GLY A 56 7.15 5.63 -6.22
N GLN A 57 7.81 5.61 -5.07
CA GLN A 57 8.32 4.36 -4.47
C GLN A 57 7.37 3.75 -3.44
N LEU A 58 6.67 4.59 -2.70
CA LEU A 58 5.73 4.12 -1.70
C LEU A 58 4.51 5.03 -1.64
N GLU A 59 3.40 4.49 -1.18
CA GLU A 59 2.17 5.22 -0.97
C GLU A 59 1.85 5.26 0.53
N VAL A 60 1.32 6.38 1.00
CA VAL A 60 0.82 6.52 2.37
C VAL A 60 -0.69 6.75 2.31
N LYS A 61 -1.43 5.90 3.02
CA LYS A 61 -2.88 6.05 3.16
C LYS A 61 -3.22 6.34 4.62
N LEU A 62 -3.88 7.48 4.86
CA LEU A 62 -4.39 7.84 6.18
C LEU A 62 -5.74 7.17 6.40
N VAL A 63 -5.88 6.46 7.50
CA VAL A 63 -7.10 5.74 7.86
C VAL A 63 -7.59 6.26 9.21
N TYR A 64 -8.70 7.00 9.20
CA TYR A 64 -9.28 7.57 10.41
C TYR A 64 -10.40 6.69 10.93
N ILE A 65 -10.41 6.45 12.24
CA ILE A 65 -11.40 5.56 12.87
C ILE A 65 -12.84 5.98 12.63
N ASP A 66 -13.08 7.29 12.62
CA ASP A 66 -14.43 7.84 12.42
C ASP A 66 -14.94 7.73 10.98
N GLU A 67 -14.06 7.43 10.03
CA GLU A 67 -14.42 7.29 8.63
C GLU A 67 -14.36 5.84 8.13
N GLU A 68 -13.41 5.05 8.63
CA GLU A 68 -13.16 3.69 8.16
C GLU A 68 -12.98 2.72 9.33
N GLU A 69 -13.91 2.72 10.26
CA GLU A 69 -13.87 1.85 11.45
C GLU A 69 -13.70 0.37 11.09
N TYR A 70 -14.28 -0.07 9.99
CA TYR A 70 -14.18 -1.46 9.54
C TYR A 70 -12.73 -1.90 9.30
N LEU A 71 -11.85 -0.98 8.87
CA LEU A 71 -10.43 -1.28 8.68
C LEU A 71 -9.71 -1.44 10.02
N PHE A 72 -10.09 -0.65 11.04
CA PHE A 72 -9.55 -0.82 12.39
C PHE A 72 -9.84 -2.21 12.94
N ARG A 73 -11.05 -2.72 12.71
CA ARG A 73 -11.43 -4.07 13.12
C ARG A 73 -10.70 -5.13 12.29
N ARG A 74 -10.64 -4.94 10.98
CA ARG A 74 -9.97 -5.88 10.07
C ARG A 74 -8.48 -6.04 10.40
N TYR A 75 -7.80 -4.95 10.67
CA TYR A 75 -6.38 -4.97 11.02
C TYR A 75 -6.12 -5.13 12.51
N LYS A 76 -7.17 -5.24 13.33
CA LYS A 76 -7.08 -5.39 14.78
C LYS A 76 -6.24 -4.28 15.42
N ILE A 77 -6.56 -3.04 15.10
CA ILE A 77 -5.84 -1.87 15.61
C ILE A 77 -6.29 -1.60 17.05
N SER A 78 -5.33 -1.57 17.97
CA SER A 78 -5.58 -1.35 19.41
C SER A 78 -5.31 0.09 19.82
N ILE A 79 -4.31 0.73 19.25
CA ILE A 79 -3.92 2.11 19.59
C ILE A 79 -3.71 2.94 18.34
N VAL A 80 -3.73 4.25 18.50
CA VAL A 80 -3.36 5.21 17.44
C VAL A 80 -2.24 6.12 17.93
N PRO A 81 -1.29 6.49 17.08
CA PRO A 81 -1.14 6.04 15.70
C PRO A 81 -0.58 4.61 15.60
N THR A 82 -0.99 3.87 14.60
CA THR A 82 -0.40 2.58 14.25
C THR A 82 -0.12 2.56 12.76
N GLN A 83 1.09 2.19 12.38
CA GLN A 83 1.51 2.08 11.00
C GLN A 83 1.52 0.60 10.59
N VAL A 84 0.77 0.26 9.56
CA VAL A 84 0.76 -1.08 8.98
C VAL A 84 1.46 -1.01 7.62
N PHE A 85 2.52 -1.79 7.46
CA PHE A 85 3.34 -1.80 6.25
C PHE A 85 2.90 -2.96 5.36
N VAL A 86 2.38 -2.62 4.19
CA VAL A 86 1.80 -3.57 3.24
C VAL A 86 2.67 -3.59 1.99
N ASP A 87 3.12 -4.75 1.57
CA ASP A 87 3.94 -4.88 0.37
C ASP A 87 3.12 -4.71 -0.91
N ALA A 88 3.80 -4.71 -2.06
CA ALA A 88 3.15 -4.54 -3.36
C ALA A 88 2.14 -5.65 -3.69
N ALA A 89 2.24 -6.80 -3.02
CA ALA A 89 1.30 -7.91 -3.19
C ALA A 89 0.08 -7.81 -2.27
N GLY A 90 0.02 -6.77 -1.43
CA GLY A 90 -1.08 -6.55 -0.50
C GLY A 90 -0.95 -7.27 0.83
N LYS A 91 0.23 -7.78 1.14
CA LYS A 91 0.49 -8.50 2.38
C LYS A 91 1.06 -7.58 3.45
N GLU A 92 0.53 -7.64 4.68
CA GLU A 92 1.14 -6.97 5.83
C GLU A 92 2.47 -7.64 6.16
N VAL A 93 3.55 -6.86 6.12
CA VAL A 93 4.91 -7.38 6.37
C VAL A 93 5.53 -6.83 7.64
N PHE A 94 4.99 -5.74 8.17
CA PHE A 94 5.48 -5.13 9.41
C PHE A 94 4.42 -4.20 9.98
N ARG A 95 4.49 -3.96 11.29
CA ARG A 95 3.57 -3.07 11.99
C ARG A 95 4.33 -2.35 13.10
N HIS A 96 4.05 -1.06 13.27
CA HIS A 96 4.61 -0.28 14.35
C HIS A 96 3.48 0.47 15.07
N GLU A 97 3.44 0.39 16.38
CA GLU A 97 2.49 1.13 17.20
C GLU A 97 3.16 2.37 17.78
N ASN A 98 2.41 3.48 17.83
CA ASN A 98 2.88 4.77 18.33
C ASN A 98 3.75 5.52 17.32
N LEU A 99 4.39 6.63 17.75
CA LEU A 99 5.24 7.45 16.88
C LEU A 99 6.52 6.71 16.54
N ILE A 100 6.92 6.76 15.28
CA ILE A 100 8.24 6.29 14.85
C ILE A 100 9.03 7.49 14.31
N PRO A 101 10.25 7.75 14.84
CA PRO A 101 11.07 8.84 14.34
C PRO A 101 11.42 8.65 12.86
N ARG A 102 11.57 9.74 12.13
CA ARG A 102 11.84 9.73 10.70
C ARG A 102 13.01 8.81 10.30
N GLU A 103 14.13 8.92 11.03
CA GLU A 103 15.33 8.12 10.73
C GLU A 103 15.07 6.63 10.87
N LYS A 104 14.32 6.24 11.89
CA LYS A 104 13.95 4.86 12.12
C LYS A 104 12.95 4.36 11.07
N LEU A 105 12.03 5.22 10.66
CA LEU A 105 11.08 4.90 9.59
C LEU A 105 11.81 4.65 8.27
N VAL A 106 12.74 5.54 7.88
CA VAL A 106 13.52 5.39 6.65
C VAL A 106 14.36 4.11 6.70
N GLU A 107 15.02 3.84 7.82
CA GLU A 107 15.78 2.62 8.04
C GLU A 107 14.92 1.37 7.83
N LYS A 108 13.72 1.34 8.42
CA LYS A 108 12.79 0.24 8.28
C LYS A 108 12.30 0.08 6.84
N LEU A 109 11.98 1.17 6.16
CA LEU A 109 11.54 1.13 4.77
C LEU A 109 12.61 0.56 3.84
N ARG A 110 13.89 0.87 4.09
CA ARG A 110 15.01 0.28 3.35
C ARG A 110 15.16 -1.21 3.64
N GLU A 111 15.07 -1.58 4.90
CA GLU A 111 15.12 -2.97 5.33
C GLU A 111 14.03 -3.81 4.65
N LEU A 112 12.81 -3.27 4.57
CA LEU A 112 11.69 -3.92 3.90
C LEU A 112 11.76 -3.82 2.36
N LYS A 113 12.72 -3.06 1.83
CA LYS A 113 12.88 -2.78 0.39
C LYS A 113 11.70 -2.00 -0.21
N PHE A 114 11.05 -1.20 0.61
CA PHE A 114 9.97 -0.32 0.18
C PHE A 114 10.50 0.92 -0.54
N ILE A 115 11.71 1.34 -0.21
CA ILE A 115 12.39 2.48 -0.84
C ILE A 115 13.82 2.11 -1.19
N GLN A 116 14.34 2.79 -2.19
CA GLN A 116 15.73 2.66 -2.65
C GLN A 116 16.31 4.06 -2.87
N GLY A 117 17.63 4.14 -2.76
CA GLY A 117 18.35 5.38 -2.97
C GLY A 117 18.55 6.18 -1.68
N PRO A 118 19.25 7.31 -1.79
CA PRO A 118 19.57 8.16 -0.63
C PRO A 118 18.35 8.86 -0.05
#